data_af5e1bdc72b2900dae80bc211c4f7fea
#
_entry.id   af5e1bdc72b2900dae80bc211c4f7fea
#
_cell.length_a   1.000
_cell.length_b   1.000
_cell.length_c   1.000
_cell.angle_alpha   90.00
_cell.angle_beta   90.00
_cell.angle_gamma   90.00
#
_symmetry.space_group_name_H-M   'P 1'
#
loop_
_entity.id
_entity.type
_entity.pdbx_description
1 polymer ?
#
loop_
_entity_poly.entity_id
_entity_poly.type
_entity_poly.pdbx_seq_one_letter_code
_entity_poly.pdbx_strand_id
1 'polypeptide(L)'
;MTAIVGISAFYHDSAAALIIDGQIIAAAQEERFTRRKHDPDFPRHALQYCLQAGGLTAEQIDYVAFYEKPLRKFDRLLETYLAYVPRGFSSFKTAIPVWLKQKLFHERELRRHLPGYEKRFIFPEHHESHAASAFFPSPFEEAAIITVDGVGEWSTTTIGRGRGAKIE
;
A
#
# COMPACT_ATOMS: atom_id res chain seq x y z
N MET A 1 10.99 14.33 15.49
CA MET A 1 9.76 14.31 14.68
C MET A 1 9.97 13.29 13.59
N THR A 2 9.13 12.26 13.53
CA THR A 2 9.15 11.24 12.48
C THR A 2 7.88 11.35 11.67
N ALA A 3 8.00 11.69 10.39
CA ALA A 3 6.88 11.85 9.46
C ALA A 3 6.82 10.66 8.49
N ILE A 4 5.68 9.98 8.46
CA ILE A 4 5.43 8.82 7.61
C ILE A 4 4.22 9.09 6.73
N VAL A 5 4.36 8.88 5.43
CA VAL A 5 3.26 8.91 4.48
C VAL A 5 2.92 7.50 4.03
N GLY A 6 1.67 7.09 4.25
CA GLY A 6 1.12 5.86 3.68
C GLY A 6 0.43 6.15 2.34
N ILE A 7 0.66 5.28 1.34
CA ILE A 7 0.07 5.40 0.00
C ILE A 7 -0.57 4.08 -0.41
N SER A 8 -1.83 4.16 -0.86
CA SER A 8 -2.52 3.12 -1.62
C SER A 8 -2.77 3.64 -3.04
N ALA A 9 -2.34 2.92 -4.07
CA ALA A 9 -2.47 3.36 -5.46
C ALA A 9 -2.36 2.19 -6.46
N PHE A 10 -2.74 2.45 -7.71
CA PHE A 10 -2.56 1.60 -8.88
C PHE A 10 -3.40 0.31 -8.90
N TYR A 11 -4.48 0.28 -8.12
CA TYR A 11 -5.44 -0.82 -8.15
C TYR A 11 -6.88 -0.27 -8.13
N HIS A 12 -7.39 0.13 -6.97
CA HIS A 12 -8.64 0.85 -6.80
C HIS A 12 -8.58 1.66 -5.50
N ASP A 13 -9.47 2.65 -5.35
CA ASP A 13 -9.64 3.42 -4.10
C ASP A 13 -8.32 4.03 -3.59
N SER A 14 -7.57 4.69 -4.49
CA SER A 14 -6.30 5.27 -4.10
C SER A 14 -6.45 6.32 -2.99
N ALA A 15 -5.49 6.33 -2.08
CA ALA A 15 -5.54 7.12 -0.85
C ALA A 15 -4.15 7.49 -0.36
N ALA A 16 -4.08 8.53 0.46
CA ALA A 16 -2.87 8.89 1.22
C ALA A 16 -3.23 9.17 2.68
N ALA A 17 -2.29 8.88 3.57
CA ALA A 17 -2.37 9.22 4.98
C ALA A 17 -1.03 9.75 5.48
N LEU A 18 -1.05 10.71 6.40
CA LEU A 18 0.12 11.27 7.07
C LEU A 18 0.07 10.97 8.56
N ILE A 19 1.14 10.37 9.06
CA ILE A 19 1.37 10.11 10.48
C ILE A 19 2.61 10.89 10.91
N ILE A 20 2.51 11.62 12.02
CA ILE A 20 3.64 12.32 12.65
C ILE A 20 3.74 11.86 14.10
N ASP A 21 4.92 11.34 14.48
CA ASP A 21 5.20 10.83 15.83
C ASP A 21 4.10 9.90 16.38
N GLY A 22 3.57 9.02 15.51
CA GLY A 22 2.52 8.06 15.85
C GLY A 22 1.09 8.60 15.83
N GLN A 23 0.90 9.90 15.55
CA GLN A 23 -0.43 10.51 15.46
C GLN A 23 -0.89 10.61 14.00
N ILE A 24 -2.12 10.20 13.72
CA ILE A 24 -2.73 10.38 12.40
C ILE A 24 -3.09 11.87 12.25
N ILE A 25 -2.39 12.56 11.34
CA ILE A 25 -2.60 13.99 11.09
C ILE A 25 -3.72 14.19 10.05
N ALA A 26 -3.68 13.42 8.98
CA ALA A 26 -4.67 13.48 7.91
C ALA A 26 -4.71 12.16 7.14
N ALA A 27 -5.88 11.84 6.58
CA ALA A 27 -6.05 10.75 5.63
C ALA A 27 -7.17 11.10 4.65
N ALA A 28 -7.00 10.78 3.38
CA ALA A 28 -7.99 11.04 2.36
C ALA A 28 -7.90 10.05 1.20
N GLN A 29 -9.05 9.75 0.59
CA GLN A 29 -9.12 9.06 -0.70
C GLN A 29 -9.07 10.08 -1.84
N GLU A 30 -8.42 9.70 -2.93
CA GLU A 30 -8.29 10.54 -4.12
C GLU A 30 -9.64 10.88 -4.76
N GLU A 31 -10.58 9.95 -4.73
CA GLU A 31 -11.93 10.15 -5.26
C GLU A 31 -12.70 11.30 -4.61
N ARG A 32 -12.31 11.73 -3.40
CA ARG A 32 -12.93 12.90 -2.74
C ARG A 32 -12.63 14.19 -3.49
N PHE A 33 -11.50 14.24 -4.15
CA PHE A 33 -11.01 15.39 -4.92
C PHE A 33 -11.37 15.25 -6.42
N THR A 34 -11.08 14.08 -7.01
CA THR A 34 -11.30 13.86 -8.44
C THR A 34 -12.76 13.60 -8.82
N ARG A 35 -13.60 13.24 -7.85
CA ARG A 35 -14.99 12.80 -8.05
C ARG A 35 -15.13 11.57 -8.95
N ARG A 36 -14.05 10.84 -9.15
CA ARG A 36 -14.00 9.60 -9.90
C ARG A 36 -14.04 8.43 -8.94
N LYS A 37 -15.16 7.70 -8.91
CA LYS A 37 -15.34 6.55 -8.04
C LYS A 37 -14.31 5.46 -8.33
N HIS A 38 -13.73 4.86 -7.26
CA HIS A 38 -12.69 3.83 -7.35
C HIS A 38 -11.47 4.29 -8.13
N ASP A 39 -11.08 5.56 -8.01
CA ASP A 39 -9.92 6.11 -8.72
C ASP A 39 -8.66 5.28 -8.44
N PRO A 40 -8.04 4.67 -9.48
CA PRO A 40 -6.86 3.82 -9.32
C PRO A 40 -5.54 4.58 -9.45
N ASP A 41 -5.60 5.84 -9.86
CA ASP A 41 -4.39 6.62 -10.17
C ASP A 41 -3.60 6.95 -8.89
N PHE A 42 -2.39 7.49 -9.03
CA PHE A 42 -1.62 7.94 -7.89
C PHE A 42 -2.36 9.07 -7.14
N PRO A 43 -2.53 9.00 -5.80
CA PRO A 43 -3.37 9.91 -5.01
C PRO A 43 -2.71 11.28 -4.79
N ARG A 44 -2.56 12.06 -5.85
CA ARG A 44 -1.86 13.36 -5.81
C ARG A 44 -2.54 14.39 -4.93
N HIS A 45 -3.86 14.53 -5.06
CA HIS A 45 -4.63 15.51 -4.30
C HIS A 45 -4.74 15.10 -2.83
N ALA A 46 -4.95 13.79 -2.57
CA ALA A 46 -4.97 13.27 -1.22
C ALA A 46 -3.62 13.44 -0.52
N LEU A 47 -2.51 13.16 -1.22
CA LEU A 47 -1.16 13.40 -0.71
C LEU A 47 -0.91 14.88 -0.42
N GLN A 48 -1.25 15.76 -1.35
CA GLN A 48 -1.10 17.20 -1.17
C GLN A 48 -1.91 17.70 0.03
N TYR A 49 -3.14 17.24 0.17
CA TYR A 49 -3.98 17.54 1.34
C TYR A 49 -3.32 17.10 2.65
N CYS A 50 -2.80 15.87 2.70
CA CYS A 50 -2.12 15.35 3.89
C CYS A 50 -0.87 16.17 4.24
N LEU A 51 -0.04 16.49 3.26
CA LEU A 51 1.18 17.30 3.48
C LEU A 51 0.84 18.72 3.94
N GLN A 52 -0.18 19.35 3.35
CA GLN A 52 -0.66 20.67 3.78
C GLN A 52 -1.17 20.65 5.21
N ALA A 53 -1.95 19.62 5.59
CA ALA A 53 -2.45 19.46 6.94
C ALA A 53 -1.32 19.32 7.99
N GLY A 54 -0.22 18.66 7.61
CA GLY A 54 0.97 18.52 8.45
C GLY A 54 1.96 19.67 8.36
N GLY A 55 1.75 20.63 7.46
CA GLY A 55 2.71 21.71 7.22
C GLY A 55 4.07 21.23 6.71
N LEU A 56 4.10 20.13 5.94
CA LEU A 56 5.32 19.46 5.46
C LEU A 56 5.46 19.54 3.95
N THR A 57 6.73 19.49 3.50
CA THR A 57 7.10 19.24 2.10
C THR A 57 7.54 17.79 1.92
N ALA A 58 7.67 17.34 0.66
CA ALA A 58 8.08 15.97 0.36
C ALA A 58 9.47 15.61 0.93
N GLU A 59 10.40 16.55 0.95
CA GLU A 59 11.75 16.38 1.49
C GLU A 59 11.77 16.13 3.00
N GLN A 60 10.76 16.60 3.71
CA GLN A 60 10.63 16.48 5.17
C GLN A 60 10.03 15.15 5.60
N ILE A 61 9.46 14.37 4.68
CA ILE A 61 8.97 13.02 4.97
C ILE A 61 10.15 12.11 5.30
N ASP A 62 10.04 11.31 6.38
CA ASP A 62 11.07 10.33 6.73
C ASP A 62 10.88 9.00 6.04
N TYR A 63 9.64 8.54 5.93
CA TYR A 63 9.32 7.27 5.27
C TYR A 63 8.06 7.40 4.42
N VAL A 64 8.08 6.75 3.27
CA VAL A 64 6.88 6.50 2.47
C VAL A 64 6.61 5.00 2.49
N ALA A 65 5.44 4.61 2.99
CA ALA A 65 4.98 3.23 3.04
C ALA A 65 3.94 2.97 1.94
N PHE A 66 4.14 1.92 1.16
CA PHE A 66 3.18 1.43 0.18
C PHE A 66 2.55 0.13 0.70
N TYR A 67 1.27 -0.06 0.51
CA TYR A 67 0.44 -1.06 1.22
C TYR A 67 0.72 -2.53 0.91
N GLU A 68 1.56 -2.88 -0.07
CA GLU A 68 1.87 -4.26 -0.46
C GLU A 68 3.32 -4.42 -0.96
N LYS A 69 3.79 -5.67 -1.05
CA LYS A 69 5.06 -6.06 -1.68
C LYS A 69 4.83 -6.48 -3.13
N PRO A 70 5.04 -5.60 -4.13
CA PRO A 70 4.74 -5.93 -5.53
C PRO A 70 5.47 -7.16 -6.05
N LEU A 71 6.71 -7.41 -5.60
CA LEU A 71 7.49 -8.58 -6.02
C LEU A 71 6.89 -9.90 -5.53
N ARG A 72 6.40 -9.96 -4.28
CA ARG A 72 5.74 -11.18 -3.75
C ARG A 72 4.49 -11.54 -4.53
N LYS A 73 3.71 -10.55 -4.91
CA LYS A 73 2.52 -10.77 -5.74
C LYS A 73 2.89 -11.28 -7.13
N PHE A 74 3.99 -10.80 -7.69
CA PHE A 74 4.52 -11.32 -8.95
C PHE A 74 4.98 -12.77 -8.83
N ASP A 75 5.73 -13.13 -7.78
CA ASP A 75 6.18 -14.51 -7.51
C ASP A 75 4.99 -15.48 -7.43
N ARG A 76 3.96 -15.14 -6.69
CA ARG A 76 2.73 -15.94 -6.62
C ARG A 76 2.09 -16.17 -8.00
N LEU A 77 1.98 -15.13 -8.79
CA LEU A 77 1.41 -15.25 -10.14
C LEU A 77 2.25 -16.18 -11.01
N LEU A 78 3.58 -16.02 -10.97
CA LEU A 78 4.50 -16.86 -11.72
C LEU A 78 4.39 -18.33 -11.29
N GLU A 79 4.44 -18.62 -9.99
CA GLU A 79 4.31 -19.99 -9.46
C GLU A 79 2.96 -20.60 -9.79
N THR A 80 1.87 -19.82 -9.67
CA THR A 80 0.54 -20.29 -10.05
C THR A 80 0.48 -20.68 -11.52
N TYR A 81 1.02 -19.86 -12.41
CA TYR A 81 1.05 -20.19 -13.84
C TYR A 81 1.90 -21.42 -14.13
N LEU A 82 3.08 -21.53 -13.53
CA LEU A 82 3.95 -22.70 -13.69
C LEU A 82 3.29 -24.00 -13.21
N ALA A 83 2.55 -23.95 -12.10
CA ALA A 83 1.84 -25.11 -11.57
C ALA A 83 0.72 -25.62 -12.48
N TYR A 84 0.14 -24.76 -13.31
CA TYR A 84 -0.99 -25.11 -14.17
C TYR A 84 -0.68 -25.23 -15.66
N VAL A 85 0.60 -25.13 -16.06
CA VAL A 85 1.03 -25.30 -17.46
C VAL A 85 0.53 -26.66 -18.00
N PRO A 86 -0.02 -26.72 -19.24
CA PRO A 86 -0.18 -25.65 -20.25
C PRO A 86 -1.46 -24.80 -20.11
N ARG A 87 -2.30 -25.08 -19.11
CA ARG A 87 -3.54 -24.33 -18.88
C ARG A 87 -3.22 -22.87 -18.50
N GLY A 88 -3.97 -21.91 -19.05
CA GLY A 88 -3.78 -20.51 -18.77
C GLY A 88 -2.61 -19.80 -19.48
N PHE A 89 -1.91 -20.48 -20.40
CA PHE A 89 -0.75 -19.89 -21.10
C PHE A 89 -1.06 -18.60 -21.85
N SER A 90 -2.24 -18.49 -22.46
CA SER A 90 -2.67 -17.26 -23.14
C SER A 90 -2.83 -16.09 -22.18
N SER A 91 -3.44 -16.32 -21.02
CA SER A 91 -3.58 -15.32 -19.95
C SER A 91 -2.21 -14.92 -19.39
N PHE A 92 -1.31 -15.87 -19.18
CA PHE A 92 0.06 -15.63 -18.75
C PHE A 92 0.81 -14.73 -19.74
N LYS A 93 0.79 -15.07 -21.02
CA LYS A 93 1.45 -14.29 -22.07
C LYS A 93 0.95 -12.84 -22.11
N THR A 94 -0.33 -12.62 -21.85
CA THR A 94 -0.92 -11.27 -21.81
C THR A 94 -0.59 -10.53 -20.52
N ALA A 95 -0.62 -11.22 -19.37
CA ALA A 95 -0.41 -10.61 -18.05
C ALA A 95 1.04 -10.24 -17.78
N ILE A 96 2.00 -11.08 -18.13
CA ILE A 96 3.43 -10.89 -17.82
C ILE A 96 4.00 -9.55 -18.29
N PRO A 97 3.80 -9.09 -19.54
CA PRO A 97 4.34 -7.80 -19.98
C PRO A 97 3.76 -6.62 -19.20
N VAL A 98 2.48 -6.70 -18.83
CA VAL A 98 1.82 -5.67 -18.01
C VAL A 98 2.43 -5.64 -16.62
N TRP A 99 2.63 -6.81 -16.00
CA TRP A 99 3.23 -6.92 -14.68
C TRP A 99 4.68 -6.46 -14.64
N LEU A 100 5.47 -6.86 -15.63
CA LEU A 100 6.88 -6.44 -15.74
C LEU A 100 7.00 -4.91 -15.90
N LYS A 101 6.14 -4.28 -16.68
CA LYS A 101 6.18 -2.83 -16.89
C LYS A 101 5.66 -2.03 -15.69
N GLN A 102 4.59 -2.50 -15.03
CA GLN A 102 3.89 -1.71 -14.01
C GLN A 102 4.35 -2.02 -12.59
N LYS A 103 4.72 -3.26 -12.28
CA LYS A 103 4.92 -3.72 -10.89
C LYS A 103 6.38 -3.89 -10.47
N LEU A 104 7.29 -4.27 -11.37
CA LEU A 104 8.72 -4.34 -11.05
C LEU A 104 9.36 -2.96 -10.85
N PHE A 105 8.80 -1.92 -11.45
CA PHE A 105 9.32 -0.55 -11.34
C PHE A 105 8.51 0.33 -10.39
N HIS A 106 7.81 -0.27 -9.44
CA HIS A 106 6.90 0.44 -8.51
C HIS A 106 7.61 1.59 -7.76
N GLU A 107 8.81 1.34 -7.22
CA GLU A 107 9.57 2.37 -6.52
C GLU A 107 9.92 3.55 -7.45
N ARG A 108 10.32 3.26 -8.68
CA ARG A 108 10.62 4.30 -9.67
C ARG A 108 9.36 5.10 -10.03
N GLU A 109 8.22 4.43 -10.12
CA GLU A 109 6.94 5.10 -10.39
C GLU A 109 6.51 5.97 -9.22
N LEU A 110 6.61 5.47 -7.99
CA LEU A 110 6.36 6.26 -6.78
C LEU A 110 7.26 7.50 -6.71
N ARG A 111 8.56 7.37 -7.00
CA ARG A 111 9.50 8.49 -7.03
C ARG A 111 9.12 9.57 -8.04
N ARG A 112 8.59 9.21 -9.21
CA ARG A 112 8.12 10.19 -10.20
C ARG A 112 6.97 11.06 -9.67
N HIS A 113 6.15 10.52 -8.78
CA HIS A 113 5.02 11.20 -8.19
C HIS A 113 5.36 11.95 -6.89
N LEU A 114 6.56 11.74 -6.35
CA LEU A 114 7.07 12.33 -5.11
C LEU A 114 8.37 13.10 -5.38
N PRO A 115 8.34 14.18 -6.19
CA PRO A 115 9.54 14.96 -6.44
C PRO A 115 10.06 15.56 -5.13
N GLY A 116 11.38 15.46 -4.90
CA GLY A 116 12.03 15.88 -3.67
C GLY A 116 12.13 14.80 -2.58
N TYR A 117 11.42 13.68 -2.69
CA TYR A 117 11.58 12.56 -1.76
C TYR A 117 12.70 11.61 -2.24
N GLU A 118 13.82 11.59 -1.55
CA GLU A 118 14.99 10.76 -1.90
C GLU A 118 15.24 9.62 -0.92
N LYS A 119 14.47 9.54 0.18
CA LYS A 119 14.63 8.55 1.23
C LYS A 119 14.02 7.19 0.82
N ARG A 120 14.01 6.24 1.76
CA ARG A 120 13.63 4.85 1.53
C ARG A 120 12.11 4.68 1.49
N PHE A 121 11.61 3.90 0.53
CA PHE A 121 10.26 3.35 0.55
C PHE A 121 10.18 2.09 1.41
N ILE A 122 9.06 1.89 2.07
CA ILE A 122 8.75 0.72 2.89
C ILE A 122 7.58 -0.01 2.22
N PHE A 123 7.72 -1.32 2.07
CA PHE A 123 6.72 -2.20 1.48
C PHE A 123 6.38 -3.30 2.50
N PRO A 124 5.41 -3.08 3.41
CA PRO A 124 4.90 -4.13 4.30
C PRO A 124 4.15 -5.19 3.51
N GLU A 125 3.85 -6.31 4.15
CA GLU A 125 3.00 -7.32 3.56
C GLU A 125 1.54 -6.84 3.50
N HIS A 126 0.79 -7.30 2.52
CA HIS A 126 -0.59 -6.87 2.29
C HIS A 126 -1.48 -7.09 3.53
N HIS A 127 -1.44 -8.28 4.11
CA HIS A 127 -2.21 -8.59 5.32
C HIS A 127 -1.67 -7.87 6.57
N GLU A 128 -0.38 -7.56 6.65
CA GLU A 128 0.19 -6.71 7.68
C GLU A 128 -0.38 -5.28 7.61
N SER A 129 -0.53 -4.75 6.39
CA SER A 129 -1.16 -3.45 6.17
C SER A 129 -2.64 -3.45 6.59
N HIS A 130 -3.39 -4.51 6.28
CA HIS A 130 -4.77 -4.66 6.76
C HIS A 130 -4.84 -4.71 8.28
N ALA A 131 -4.02 -5.53 8.93
CA ALA A 131 -3.97 -5.65 10.38
C ALA A 131 -3.62 -4.32 11.05
N ALA A 132 -2.61 -3.62 10.53
CA ALA A 132 -2.18 -2.33 11.04
C ALA A 132 -3.28 -1.26 10.91
N SER A 133 -3.98 -1.22 9.77
CA SER A 133 -5.04 -0.24 9.51
C SER A 133 -6.25 -0.40 10.44
N ALA A 134 -6.49 -1.61 10.94
CA ALA A 134 -7.57 -1.89 11.87
C ALA A 134 -7.14 -1.72 13.33
N PHE A 135 -5.98 -2.26 13.70
CA PHE A 135 -5.54 -2.35 15.09
C PHE A 135 -5.03 -1.01 15.65
N PHE A 136 -4.09 -0.35 14.97
CA PHE A 136 -3.45 0.84 15.53
C PHE A 136 -4.38 2.05 15.75
N PRO A 137 -5.38 2.33 14.90
CA PRO A 137 -6.36 3.37 15.20
C PRO A 137 -7.48 2.92 16.14
N SER A 138 -7.53 1.65 16.54
CA SER A 138 -8.54 1.14 17.46
C SER A 138 -8.26 1.57 18.91
N PRO A 139 -9.27 1.52 19.80
CA PRO A 139 -9.09 1.81 21.21
C PRO A 139 -8.45 0.66 22.01
N PHE A 140 -8.13 -0.47 21.37
CA PHE A 140 -7.66 -1.66 22.06
C PHE A 140 -6.14 -1.65 22.22
N GLU A 141 -5.65 -1.86 23.45
CA GLU A 141 -4.23 -2.09 23.70
C GLU A 141 -3.79 -3.52 23.32
N GLU A 142 -4.73 -4.46 23.34
CA GLU A 142 -4.52 -5.84 22.95
C GLU A 142 -5.78 -6.39 22.25
N ALA A 143 -5.61 -7.05 21.12
CA ALA A 143 -6.70 -7.65 20.38
C ALA A 143 -6.24 -8.84 19.54
N ALA A 144 -7.15 -9.80 19.31
CA ALA A 144 -7.02 -10.75 18.22
C ALA A 144 -7.35 -10.03 16.90
N ILE A 145 -6.55 -10.30 15.88
CA ILE A 145 -6.70 -9.68 14.56
C ILE A 145 -6.96 -10.79 13.54
N ILE A 146 -8.02 -10.64 12.78
CA ILE A 146 -8.33 -11.51 11.63
C ILE A 146 -8.39 -10.64 10.40
N THR A 147 -7.61 -10.98 9.38
CA THR A 147 -7.69 -10.34 8.07
C THR A 147 -8.22 -11.33 7.05
N VAL A 148 -9.18 -10.92 6.25
CA VAL A 148 -9.79 -11.70 5.18
C VAL A 148 -9.81 -10.87 3.91
N ASP A 149 -9.22 -11.39 2.85
CA ASP A 149 -9.15 -10.71 1.56
C ASP A 149 -9.45 -11.71 0.43
N GLY A 150 -9.99 -11.19 -0.67
CA GLY A 150 -10.29 -11.99 -1.85
C GLY A 150 -9.03 -12.52 -2.53
N VAL A 151 -7.99 -11.70 -2.62
CA VAL A 151 -6.71 -12.03 -3.26
C VAL A 151 -5.57 -11.22 -2.64
N GLY A 152 -4.97 -11.73 -1.58
CA GLY A 152 -3.75 -11.14 -1.01
C GLY A 152 -2.48 -11.41 -1.85
N GLU A 153 -1.31 -11.25 -1.27
CA GLU A 153 -0.03 -11.62 -1.91
C GLU A 153 0.10 -13.14 -2.03
N TRP A 154 -0.06 -13.87 -0.92
CA TRP A 154 -0.08 -15.33 -0.82
C TRP A 154 -1.29 -15.82 -0.03
N SER A 155 -1.48 -15.26 1.14
CA SER A 155 -2.56 -15.61 2.04
C SER A 155 -3.83 -14.83 1.68
N THR A 156 -4.97 -15.47 1.78
CA THR A 156 -6.29 -14.82 1.70
C THR A 156 -6.87 -14.55 3.09
N THR A 157 -6.32 -15.20 4.11
CA THR A 157 -6.76 -15.05 5.50
C THR A 157 -5.55 -15.17 6.42
N THR A 158 -5.42 -14.26 7.38
CA THR A 158 -4.43 -14.37 8.45
C THR A 158 -5.08 -14.16 9.81
N ILE A 159 -4.49 -14.76 10.82
CA ILE A 159 -4.86 -14.59 12.23
C ILE A 159 -3.62 -14.14 12.97
N GLY A 160 -3.76 -13.10 13.75
CA GLY A 160 -2.67 -12.50 14.51
C GLY A 160 -3.14 -11.93 15.84
N ARG A 161 -2.21 -11.33 16.55
CA ARG A 161 -2.44 -10.62 17.81
C ARG A 161 -1.77 -9.25 17.74
N GLY A 162 -2.53 -8.23 18.06
CA GLY A 162 -1.99 -6.89 18.30
C GLY A 162 -1.79 -6.65 19.78
N ARG A 163 -0.65 -6.05 20.18
CA ARG A 163 -0.38 -5.65 21.54
C ARG A 163 0.50 -4.40 21.58
N GLY A 164 -0.03 -3.28 22.09
CA GLY A 164 0.66 -2.00 22.07
C GLY A 164 1.09 -1.61 20.65
N ALA A 165 2.38 -1.47 20.41
CA ALA A 165 2.93 -1.10 19.08
C ALA A 165 3.36 -2.31 18.22
N LYS A 166 2.93 -3.53 18.55
CA LYS A 166 3.33 -4.76 17.84
C LYS A 166 2.14 -5.51 17.30
N ILE A 167 2.32 -6.11 16.12
CA ILE A 167 1.42 -7.09 15.50
C ILE A 167 2.25 -8.37 15.27
N GLU A 168 1.73 -9.52 15.70
CA GLU A 168 2.35 -10.85 15.59
C GLU A 168 1.39 -11.85 14.95
#